data_3a8eba9c09553c195960c19eed49ff36
#
_entry.id   3a8eba9c09553c195960c19eed49ff36
#
_cell.length_a   1.000
_cell.length_b   1.000
_cell.length_c   1.000
_cell.angle_alpha   90.00
_cell.angle_beta   90.00
_cell.angle_gamma   90.00
#
_symmetry.space_group_name_H-M   'P 1'
#
loop_
_entity.id
_entity.type
_entity.pdbx_description
1 polymer ?
#
loop_
_entity_poly.entity_id
_entity_poly.type
_entity_poly.pdbx_seq_one_letter_code
_entity_poly.pdbx_strand_id
1 'polypeptide(L)'
;EFRRVLFRSQLLPDYEINTPARIAAFMAQCAHESGGFLFLKENLNYRPESLTKIFGKYFDLPTAQAYCARPNKQEAIANRVYANRMGNGDEASGDGWRFAGKGLIQLTGRTNYTWFAASLGITVEEASEYLQTFEGAAQSACWFWETNNLNQYADSGDILTMTKKINGGTIDRKSTRLNSSHTDISRMPS
;
A
#
# COMPACT_ATOMS: atom_id res chain seq x y z
N GLU A 1 -1.83 9.74 17.30
CA GLU A 1 -1.24 10.75 16.38
C GLU A 1 -2.03 10.80 15.06
N PHE A 2 -2.33 9.66 14.46
CA PHE A 2 -3.04 9.58 13.18
C PHE A 2 -4.39 10.31 13.17
N ARG A 3 -5.22 10.12 14.21
CA ARG A 3 -6.48 10.87 14.37
C ARG A 3 -6.24 12.38 14.46
N ARG A 4 -5.15 12.82 15.08
CA ARG A 4 -4.79 14.23 15.17
C ARG A 4 -4.50 14.83 13.80
N VAL A 5 -3.74 14.14 12.94
CA VAL A 5 -3.42 14.61 11.59
C VAL A 5 -4.70 14.69 10.75
N LEU A 6 -5.52 13.66 10.72
CA LEU A 6 -6.75 13.64 9.91
C LEU A 6 -7.81 14.66 10.35
N PHE A 7 -8.00 14.86 11.68
CA PHE A 7 -9.08 15.72 12.18
C PHE A 7 -8.66 17.15 12.50
N ARG A 8 -7.36 17.46 12.62
CA ARG A 8 -6.84 18.81 12.84
C ARG A 8 -6.34 19.50 11.59
N SER A 9 -6.04 18.74 10.54
CA SER A 9 -5.67 19.31 9.25
C SER A 9 -6.91 19.54 8.38
N GLN A 10 -6.83 20.47 7.46
CA GLN A 10 -7.82 20.67 6.39
C GLN A 10 -7.79 19.55 5.35
N LEU A 11 -7.01 18.49 5.58
CA LEU A 11 -6.71 17.47 4.61
C LEU A 11 -7.98 16.78 4.06
N LEU A 12 -8.87 16.30 4.93
CA LEU A 12 -10.10 15.62 4.46
C LEU A 12 -11.04 16.56 3.70
N PRO A 13 -11.32 17.80 4.19
CA PRO A 13 -12.11 18.78 3.44
C PRO A 13 -11.53 19.12 2.06
N ASP A 14 -10.20 19.25 1.92
CA ASP A 14 -9.54 19.59 0.65
C ASP A 14 -9.78 18.53 -0.44
N TYR A 15 -10.04 17.27 -0.04
CA TYR A 15 -10.41 16.17 -0.93
C TYR A 15 -11.92 15.85 -0.93
N GLU A 16 -12.74 16.81 -0.47
CA GLU A 16 -14.20 16.67 -0.35
C GLU A 16 -14.66 15.46 0.51
N ILE A 17 -13.81 14.98 1.41
CA ILE A 17 -14.16 13.94 2.39
C ILE A 17 -14.73 14.64 3.64
N ASN A 18 -15.90 15.27 3.47
CA ASN A 18 -16.45 16.24 4.41
C ASN A 18 -17.86 15.90 4.93
N THR A 19 -18.47 14.81 4.45
CA THR A 19 -19.75 14.31 4.98
C THR A 19 -19.53 13.15 5.95
N PRO A 20 -20.44 12.89 6.91
CA PRO A 20 -20.34 11.72 7.79
C PRO A 20 -20.18 10.39 7.05
N ALA A 21 -20.90 10.21 5.93
CA ALA A 21 -20.81 8.99 5.12
C ALA A 21 -19.43 8.82 4.47
N ARG A 22 -18.91 9.90 3.85
CA ARG A 22 -17.58 9.89 3.20
C ARG A 22 -16.47 9.67 4.23
N ILE A 23 -16.51 10.36 5.37
CA ILE A 23 -15.54 10.20 6.46
C ILE A 23 -15.57 8.78 7.01
N ALA A 24 -16.75 8.23 7.29
CA ALA A 24 -16.89 6.86 7.81
C ALA A 24 -16.36 5.82 6.82
N ALA A 25 -16.71 5.95 5.53
CA ALA A 25 -16.23 5.04 4.49
C ALA A 25 -14.71 5.13 4.30
N PHE A 26 -14.14 6.34 4.23
CA PHE A 26 -12.70 6.58 4.13
C PHE A 26 -11.95 5.95 5.32
N MET A 27 -12.40 6.23 6.54
CA MET A 27 -11.78 5.69 7.76
C MET A 27 -11.85 4.17 7.83
N ALA A 28 -12.99 3.57 7.43
CA ALA A 28 -13.17 2.12 7.41
C ALA A 28 -12.21 1.44 6.42
N GLN A 29 -12.08 1.99 5.20
CA GLN A 29 -11.17 1.45 4.19
C GLN A 29 -9.70 1.61 4.60
N CYS A 30 -9.30 2.80 5.07
CA CYS A 30 -7.95 3.03 5.55
C CYS A 30 -7.58 2.12 6.73
N ALA A 31 -8.50 1.92 7.68
CA ALA A 31 -8.29 1.00 8.80
C ALA A 31 -8.13 -0.45 8.32
N HIS A 32 -8.95 -0.87 7.35
CA HIS A 32 -8.86 -2.21 6.78
C HIS A 32 -7.52 -2.46 6.11
N GLU A 33 -7.08 -1.56 5.21
CA GLU A 33 -5.86 -1.71 4.42
C GLU A 33 -4.58 -1.60 5.27
N SER A 34 -4.59 -0.78 6.32
CA SER A 34 -3.43 -0.53 7.19
C SER A 34 -3.39 -1.38 8.46
N GLY A 35 -4.26 -2.38 8.58
CA GLY A 35 -4.34 -3.21 9.79
C GLY A 35 -4.69 -2.40 11.04
N GLY A 36 -5.68 -1.51 10.97
CA GLY A 36 -6.08 -0.64 12.07
C GLY A 36 -5.15 0.55 12.27
N PHE A 37 -4.56 1.09 11.20
CA PHE A 37 -3.60 2.20 11.20
C PHE A 37 -2.24 1.85 11.84
N LEU A 38 -1.91 0.56 11.92
CA LEU A 38 -0.66 0.10 12.53
C LEU A 38 0.50 0.02 11.55
N PHE A 39 0.20 -0.24 10.27
CA PHE A 39 1.23 -0.51 9.26
C PHE A 39 1.19 0.54 8.16
N LEU A 40 2.27 1.34 8.09
CA LEU A 40 2.50 2.32 7.02
C LEU A 40 3.44 1.81 5.92
N LYS A 41 3.97 0.61 6.09
CA LYS A 41 4.87 -0.05 5.14
C LYS A 41 4.56 -1.53 5.12
N GLU A 42 4.58 -2.14 3.94
CA GLU A 42 4.38 -3.58 3.83
C GLU A 42 5.52 -4.36 4.51
N ASN A 43 5.13 -5.50 5.11
CA ASN A 43 6.07 -6.40 5.75
C ASN A 43 6.45 -7.55 4.81
N LEU A 44 7.68 -7.52 4.30
CA LEU A 44 8.24 -8.55 3.42
C LEU A 44 9.16 -9.54 4.17
N ASN A 45 9.00 -9.64 5.48
CA ASN A 45 9.78 -10.56 6.33
C ASN A 45 9.23 -11.98 6.29
N TYR A 46 9.27 -12.61 5.13
CA TYR A 46 8.76 -13.96 4.92
C TYR A 46 9.72 -15.06 5.40
N ARG A 47 9.12 -16.24 5.72
CA ARG A 47 9.85 -17.52 5.78
C ARG A 47 9.87 -18.16 4.38
N PRO A 48 10.84 -19.04 4.05
CA PRO A 48 10.95 -19.64 2.72
C PRO A 48 9.65 -20.31 2.25
N GLU A 49 8.99 -21.07 3.13
CA GLU A 49 7.76 -21.81 2.81
C GLU A 49 6.58 -20.86 2.51
N SER A 50 6.50 -19.75 3.25
CA SER A 50 5.49 -18.73 3.01
C SER A 50 5.78 -17.98 1.71
N LEU A 51 7.04 -17.71 1.43
CA LEU A 51 7.47 -17.01 0.22
C LEU A 51 7.13 -17.82 -1.04
N THR A 52 7.39 -19.13 -1.04
CA THR A 52 7.02 -20.02 -2.16
C THR A 52 5.51 -20.15 -2.33
N LYS A 53 4.75 -20.19 -1.24
CA LYS A 53 3.29 -20.26 -1.28
C LYS A 53 2.66 -18.97 -1.85
N ILE A 54 3.17 -17.82 -1.44
CA ILE A 54 2.60 -16.51 -1.79
C ILE A 54 3.13 -16.01 -3.13
N PHE A 55 4.43 -16.17 -3.35
CA PHE A 55 5.15 -15.66 -4.52
C PHE A 55 5.77 -16.80 -5.37
N GLY A 56 5.10 -17.96 -5.45
CA GLY A 56 5.58 -19.14 -6.16
C GLY A 56 5.89 -18.92 -7.65
N LYS A 57 5.39 -17.83 -8.25
CA LYS A 57 5.79 -17.41 -9.60
C LYS A 57 7.26 -16.95 -9.65
N TYR A 58 7.80 -16.44 -8.54
CA TYR A 58 9.13 -15.84 -8.45
C TYR A 58 10.11 -16.69 -7.65
N PHE A 59 9.60 -17.60 -6.79
CA PHE A 59 10.41 -18.38 -5.88
C PHE A 59 10.02 -19.84 -5.86
N ASP A 60 10.97 -20.71 -6.17
CA ASP A 60 11.01 -22.10 -5.71
C ASP A 60 11.62 -22.14 -4.29
N LEU A 61 11.60 -23.31 -3.63
CA LEU A 61 12.08 -23.42 -2.26
C LEU A 61 13.58 -23.13 -2.10
N PRO A 62 14.49 -23.63 -2.97
CA PRO A 62 15.92 -23.28 -2.89
C PRO A 62 16.18 -21.78 -3.04
N THR A 63 15.53 -21.14 -4.02
CA THR A 63 15.65 -19.69 -4.22
C THR A 63 15.11 -18.92 -3.02
N ALA A 64 13.95 -19.31 -2.47
CA ALA A 64 13.36 -18.70 -1.30
C ALA A 64 14.29 -18.78 -0.07
N GLN A 65 14.93 -19.94 0.16
CA GLN A 65 15.91 -20.14 1.22
C GLN A 65 17.11 -19.22 1.05
N ALA A 66 17.66 -19.13 -0.18
CA ALA A 66 18.79 -18.23 -0.47
C ALA A 66 18.46 -16.76 -0.24
N TYR A 67 17.25 -16.30 -0.60
CA TYR A 67 16.81 -14.92 -0.38
C TYR A 67 16.54 -14.64 1.09
N CYS A 68 15.91 -15.56 1.80
CA CYS A 68 15.62 -15.41 3.22
C CYS A 68 16.89 -15.42 4.10
N ALA A 69 18.01 -15.98 3.62
CA ALA A 69 19.30 -15.98 4.29
C ALA A 69 20.08 -14.67 4.13
N ARG A 70 19.66 -13.77 3.23
CA ARG A 70 20.35 -12.49 3.00
C ARG A 70 20.16 -11.53 4.17
N PRO A 71 21.19 -10.72 4.55
CA PRO A 71 21.02 -9.68 5.59
C PRO A 71 19.93 -8.68 5.25
N ASN A 72 19.79 -8.31 3.97
CA ASN A 72 18.77 -7.41 3.44
C ASN A 72 17.59 -8.14 2.78
N LYS A 73 17.13 -9.24 3.37
CA LYS A 73 16.15 -10.15 2.75
C LYS A 73 14.86 -9.48 2.29
N GLN A 74 14.31 -8.54 3.06
CA GLN A 74 13.08 -7.84 2.68
C GLN A 74 13.26 -7.02 1.41
N GLU A 75 14.37 -6.30 1.31
CA GLU A 75 14.75 -5.54 0.11
C GLU A 75 14.94 -6.47 -1.09
N ALA A 76 15.69 -7.55 -0.92
CA ALA A 76 15.94 -8.52 -1.98
C ALA A 76 14.64 -9.17 -2.48
N ILE A 77 13.72 -9.51 -1.57
CA ILE A 77 12.41 -10.06 -1.91
C ILE A 77 11.58 -9.03 -2.68
N ALA A 78 11.51 -7.78 -2.20
CA ALA A 78 10.79 -6.70 -2.87
C ALA A 78 11.32 -6.48 -4.29
N ASN A 79 12.63 -6.35 -4.43
CA ASN A 79 13.27 -6.09 -5.73
C ASN A 79 12.98 -7.20 -6.74
N ARG A 80 12.90 -8.45 -6.31
CA ARG A 80 12.54 -9.57 -7.18
C ARG A 80 11.06 -9.62 -7.53
N VAL A 81 10.18 -9.46 -6.53
CA VAL A 81 8.73 -9.57 -6.70
C VAL A 81 8.16 -8.44 -7.56
N TYR A 82 8.70 -7.25 -7.39
CA TYR A 82 8.21 -6.04 -8.06
C TYR A 82 9.03 -5.61 -9.28
N ALA A 83 10.06 -6.38 -9.66
CA ALA A 83 10.85 -6.12 -10.86
C ALA A 83 10.00 -6.08 -12.13
N ASN A 84 10.30 -5.11 -13.00
CA ASN A 84 9.65 -4.93 -14.31
C ASN A 84 8.12 -4.81 -14.25
N ARG A 85 7.59 -4.28 -13.14
CA ARG A 85 6.15 -4.13 -12.91
C ARG A 85 5.85 -2.73 -12.40
N MET A 86 4.65 -2.22 -12.71
CA MET A 86 4.16 -0.93 -12.19
C MET A 86 5.15 0.23 -12.41
N GLY A 87 5.88 0.21 -13.53
CA GLY A 87 6.90 1.21 -13.85
C GLY A 87 8.25 1.03 -13.16
N ASN A 88 8.42 -0.01 -12.34
CA ASN A 88 9.72 -0.35 -11.75
C ASN A 88 10.68 -0.88 -12.81
N GLY A 89 11.97 -0.63 -12.61
CA GLY A 89 13.04 -1.28 -13.35
C GLY A 89 13.19 -2.77 -12.96
N ASP A 90 14.28 -3.36 -13.42
CA ASP A 90 14.63 -4.74 -13.08
C ASP A 90 15.00 -4.92 -11.59
N GLU A 91 15.33 -6.15 -11.19
CA GLU A 91 15.68 -6.48 -9.81
C GLU A 91 16.90 -5.68 -9.31
N ALA A 92 17.87 -5.39 -10.21
CA ALA A 92 19.09 -4.66 -9.88
C ALA A 92 18.85 -3.15 -9.67
N SER A 93 17.76 -2.59 -10.21
CA SER A 93 17.41 -1.18 -10.06
C SER A 93 17.14 -0.74 -8.62
N GLY A 94 16.74 -1.68 -7.75
CA GLY A 94 16.33 -1.37 -6.39
C GLY A 94 14.91 -0.77 -6.27
N ASP A 95 14.23 -0.61 -7.40
CA ASP A 95 12.91 0.01 -7.45
C ASP A 95 11.85 -0.77 -6.69
N GLY A 96 11.93 -2.10 -6.70
CA GLY A 96 11.01 -2.96 -5.98
C GLY A 96 10.93 -2.62 -4.50
N TRP A 97 12.06 -2.37 -3.87
CA TRP A 97 12.12 -1.94 -2.46
C TRP A 97 11.78 -0.47 -2.28
N ARG A 98 12.34 0.39 -3.15
CA ARG A 98 12.12 1.83 -3.07
C ARG A 98 10.64 2.19 -3.16
N PHE A 99 9.91 1.53 -4.04
CA PHE A 99 8.48 1.73 -4.32
C PHE A 99 7.60 0.58 -3.85
N ALA A 100 8.06 -0.17 -2.83
CA ALA A 100 7.24 -1.12 -2.09
C ALA A 100 6.02 -0.43 -1.45
N GLY A 101 5.02 -1.19 -1.06
CA GLY A 101 3.77 -0.66 -0.50
C GLY A 101 3.99 0.23 0.72
N LYS A 102 3.55 1.49 0.65
CA LYS A 102 3.62 2.47 1.75
C LYS A 102 2.34 3.28 1.86
N GLY A 103 2.19 3.92 3.02
CA GLY A 103 1.00 4.69 3.35
C GLY A 103 -0.19 3.81 3.73
N LEU A 104 -1.33 4.44 4.04
CA LEU A 104 -2.53 3.76 4.55
C LEU A 104 -3.19 2.82 3.55
N ILE A 105 -3.07 3.12 2.27
CA ILE A 105 -3.64 2.32 1.18
C ILE A 105 -2.57 1.48 0.48
N GLN A 106 -1.36 1.40 1.04
CA GLN A 106 -0.27 0.62 0.49
C GLN A 106 0.04 0.95 -0.97
N LEU A 107 0.24 2.26 -1.27
CA LEU A 107 0.61 2.73 -2.61
C LEU A 107 1.90 2.05 -3.05
N THR A 108 1.89 1.40 -4.23
CA THR A 108 2.97 0.52 -4.69
C THR A 108 3.34 0.82 -6.14
N GLY A 109 4.63 0.75 -6.46
CA GLY A 109 5.20 0.87 -7.80
C GLY A 109 5.55 2.30 -8.21
N ARG A 110 6.65 2.42 -9.01
CA ARG A 110 7.21 3.71 -9.45
C ARG A 110 6.15 4.59 -10.13
N THR A 111 5.30 4.04 -10.98
CA THR A 111 4.26 4.80 -11.69
C THR A 111 3.31 5.52 -10.72
N ASN A 112 2.81 4.83 -9.70
CA ASN A 112 1.90 5.43 -8.73
C ASN A 112 2.60 6.47 -7.86
N TYR A 113 3.83 6.20 -7.45
CA TYR A 113 4.64 7.16 -6.72
C TYR A 113 4.93 8.42 -7.55
N THR A 114 5.18 8.26 -8.86
CA THR A 114 5.38 9.39 -9.77
C THR A 114 4.13 10.26 -9.89
N TRP A 115 2.95 9.64 -10.02
CA TRP A 115 1.70 10.38 -10.09
C TRP A 115 1.37 11.10 -8.78
N PHE A 116 1.58 10.44 -7.65
CA PHE A 116 1.39 11.04 -6.33
C PHE A 116 2.38 12.20 -6.12
N ALA A 117 3.66 12.00 -6.44
CA ALA A 117 4.69 13.04 -6.36
C ALA A 117 4.33 14.27 -7.22
N ALA A 118 3.89 14.03 -8.47
CA ALA A 118 3.46 15.08 -9.38
C ALA A 118 2.28 15.90 -8.83
N SER A 119 1.33 15.25 -8.13
CA SER A 119 0.20 15.95 -7.51
C SER A 119 0.61 16.89 -6.38
N LEU A 120 1.78 16.66 -5.79
CA LEU A 120 2.35 17.47 -4.71
C LEU A 120 3.45 18.45 -5.17
N GLY A 121 3.88 18.34 -6.43
CA GLY A 121 5.01 19.13 -6.96
C GLY A 121 6.36 18.76 -6.33
N ILE A 122 6.53 17.51 -5.90
CA ILE A 122 7.77 16.99 -5.30
C ILE A 122 8.38 15.89 -6.18
N THR A 123 9.62 15.48 -5.89
CA THR A 123 10.27 14.37 -6.57
C THR A 123 9.69 13.02 -6.12
N VAL A 124 9.90 11.97 -6.92
CA VAL A 124 9.44 10.62 -6.58
C VAL A 124 10.19 10.04 -5.38
N GLU A 125 11.42 10.45 -5.17
CA GLU A 125 12.25 10.10 -4.01
C GLU A 125 11.68 10.73 -2.73
N GLU A 126 11.39 12.03 -2.76
CA GLU A 126 10.73 12.75 -1.64
C GLU A 126 9.37 12.14 -1.32
N ALA A 127 8.58 11.77 -2.33
CA ALA A 127 7.29 11.09 -2.12
C ALA A 127 7.48 9.72 -1.42
N SER A 128 8.55 8.98 -1.75
CA SER A 128 8.85 7.70 -1.09
C SER A 128 9.19 7.85 0.39
N GLU A 129 9.82 8.94 0.79
CA GLU A 129 10.10 9.27 2.18
C GLU A 129 8.84 9.81 2.87
N TYR A 130 8.13 10.71 2.22
CA TYR A 130 6.91 11.33 2.73
C TYR A 130 5.82 10.30 3.07
N LEU A 131 5.62 9.30 2.22
CA LEU A 131 4.66 8.19 2.44
C LEU A 131 4.91 7.40 3.74
N GLN A 132 6.08 7.50 4.35
CA GLN A 132 6.41 6.84 5.61
C GLN A 132 6.06 7.72 6.84
N THR A 133 5.69 8.97 6.63
CA THR A 133 5.16 9.85 7.67
C THR A 133 3.64 9.65 7.82
N PHE A 134 3.08 10.03 8.97
CA PHE A 134 1.63 9.99 9.16
C PHE A 134 0.87 10.92 8.21
N GLU A 135 1.44 12.09 7.93
CA GLU A 135 0.87 13.08 7.01
C GLU A 135 0.86 12.57 5.58
N GLY A 136 2.00 12.09 5.09
CA GLY A 136 2.11 11.54 3.74
C GLY A 136 1.27 10.28 3.53
N ALA A 137 1.19 9.42 4.55
CA ALA A 137 0.33 8.24 4.53
C ALA A 137 -1.16 8.61 4.43
N ALA A 138 -1.59 9.65 5.15
CA ALA A 138 -2.95 10.17 5.07
C ALA A 138 -3.21 10.86 3.74
N GLN A 139 -2.29 11.71 3.29
CA GLN A 139 -2.43 12.46 2.05
C GLN A 139 -2.45 11.54 0.82
N SER A 140 -1.64 10.50 0.79
CA SER A 140 -1.68 9.52 -0.29
C SER A 140 -3.01 8.76 -0.35
N ALA A 141 -3.62 8.49 0.80
CA ALA A 141 -4.94 7.86 0.85
C ALA A 141 -6.03 8.82 0.32
N CYS A 142 -5.99 10.09 0.69
CA CYS A 142 -6.92 11.10 0.18
C CYS A 142 -6.75 11.31 -1.34
N TRP A 143 -5.51 11.42 -1.81
CA TRP A 143 -5.19 11.51 -3.23
C TRP A 143 -5.71 10.30 -4.02
N PHE A 144 -5.51 9.09 -3.53
CA PHE A 144 -6.03 7.86 -4.15
C PHE A 144 -7.55 7.87 -4.18
N TRP A 145 -8.17 8.31 -3.09
CA TRP A 145 -9.62 8.41 -2.94
C TRP A 145 -10.24 9.32 -4.00
N GLU A 146 -9.68 10.51 -4.17
CA GLU A 146 -10.09 11.48 -5.19
C GLU A 146 -9.85 10.96 -6.61
N THR A 147 -8.63 10.48 -6.89
CA THR A 147 -8.23 9.99 -8.23
C THR A 147 -9.13 8.85 -8.72
N ASN A 148 -9.67 8.04 -7.80
CA ASN A 148 -10.57 6.94 -8.10
C ASN A 148 -12.06 7.31 -7.94
N ASN A 149 -12.39 8.58 -7.68
CA ASN A 149 -13.74 9.08 -7.47
C ASN A 149 -14.53 8.27 -6.41
N LEU A 150 -13.90 7.96 -5.26
CA LEU A 150 -14.49 7.08 -4.27
C LEU A 150 -15.61 7.74 -3.46
N ASN A 151 -15.69 9.07 -3.43
CA ASN A 151 -16.78 9.81 -2.79
C ASN A 151 -18.16 9.40 -3.31
N GLN A 152 -18.31 9.14 -4.63
CA GLN A 152 -19.59 8.69 -5.20
C GLN A 152 -20.10 7.37 -4.62
N TYR A 153 -19.20 6.45 -4.28
CA TYR A 153 -19.55 5.16 -3.67
C TYR A 153 -19.86 5.30 -2.18
N ALA A 154 -19.20 6.23 -1.50
CA ALA A 154 -19.54 6.58 -0.12
C ALA A 154 -20.94 7.22 -0.04
N ASP A 155 -21.25 8.13 -0.95
CA ASP A 155 -22.54 8.83 -1.01
C ASP A 155 -23.69 7.89 -1.37
N SER A 156 -23.46 6.89 -2.25
CA SER A 156 -24.47 5.89 -2.63
C SER A 156 -24.54 4.70 -1.68
N GLY A 157 -23.61 4.57 -0.73
CA GLY A 157 -23.51 3.41 0.16
C GLY A 157 -23.01 2.13 -0.53
N ASP A 158 -22.44 2.23 -1.76
CA ASP A 158 -21.90 1.08 -2.50
C ASP A 158 -20.49 0.72 -2.03
N ILE A 159 -20.40 0.25 -0.79
CA ILE A 159 -19.13 -0.14 -0.16
C ILE A 159 -18.47 -1.31 -0.90
N LEU A 160 -19.28 -2.22 -1.50
CA LEU A 160 -18.73 -3.36 -2.21
C LEU A 160 -17.92 -2.94 -3.45
N THR A 161 -18.46 -2.03 -4.27
CA THR A 161 -17.75 -1.52 -5.45
C THR A 161 -16.54 -0.68 -5.02
N MET A 162 -16.66 0.13 -3.98
CA MET A 162 -15.56 0.88 -3.39
C MET A 162 -14.41 -0.05 -2.99
N THR A 163 -14.69 -1.08 -2.19
CA THR A 163 -13.68 -2.06 -1.76
C THR A 163 -13.04 -2.78 -2.94
N LYS A 164 -13.84 -3.16 -3.96
CA LYS A 164 -13.29 -3.75 -5.18
C LYS A 164 -12.37 -2.80 -5.93
N LYS A 165 -12.67 -1.50 -5.98
CA LYS A 165 -11.81 -0.50 -6.61
C LYS A 165 -10.50 -0.30 -5.84
N ILE A 166 -10.55 -0.26 -4.53
CA ILE A 166 -9.37 -0.17 -3.68
C ILE A 166 -8.51 -1.43 -3.84
N ASN A 167 -9.11 -2.61 -3.73
CA ASN A 167 -8.45 -3.91 -3.88
C ASN A 167 -8.11 -4.26 -5.34
N GLY A 168 -8.81 -3.71 -6.30
CA GLY A 168 -8.64 -3.96 -7.73
C GLY A 168 -8.16 -2.75 -8.51
N GLY A 169 -7.81 -1.66 -7.82
CA GLY A 169 -7.19 -0.48 -8.42
C GLY A 169 -6.16 -0.90 -9.44
N THR A 170 -6.04 -0.26 -10.56
CA THR A 170 -5.34 -0.62 -11.81
C THR A 170 -3.99 -1.34 -11.70
N ILE A 171 -3.64 -1.76 -10.49
CA ILE A 171 -2.42 -2.44 -10.08
C ILE A 171 -2.78 -3.88 -9.72
N ASP A 172 -2.54 -4.75 -10.68
CA ASP A 172 -2.48 -6.21 -10.59
C ASP A 172 -3.18 -6.87 -9.37
N ARG A 173 -4.39 -7.41 -9.61
CA ARG A 173 -5.26 -8.09 -8.64
C ARG A 173 -4.61 -9.15 -7.73
N LYS A 174 -3.36 -9.54 -8.00
CA LYS A 174 -2.63 -10.52 -7.19
C LYS A 174 -1.88 -9.90 -6.01
N SER A 175 -1.42 -8.66 -6.11
CA SER A 175 -0.67 -8.02 -5.03
C SER A 175 -1.57 -7.58 -3.87
N THR A 176 -2.83 -7.23 -4.14
CA THR A 176 -3.78 -6.75 -3.13
C THR A 176 -4.35 -7.88 -2.26
N ARG A 177 -4.47 -9.10 -2.78
CA ARG A 177 -4.82 -10.28 -1.98
C ARG A 177 -3.75 -10.64 -0.94
N LEU A 178 -2.53 -10.14 -1.08
CA LEU A 178 -1.41 -10.45 -0.20
C LEU A 178 -1.46 -9.63 1.10
N ASN A 179 -1.96 -8.40 1.05
CA ASN A 179 -2.11 -7.57 2.26
C ASN A 179 -3.27 -8.06 3.16
N SER A 180 -4.35 -8.58 2.59
CA SER A 180 -5.45 -9.14 3.38
C SER A 180 -5.11 -10.49 4.02
N SER A 181 -4.19 -11.27 3.45
CA SER A 181 -3.73 -12.53 4.06
C SER A 181 -2.72 -12.32 5.20
N HIS A 182 -2.10 -11.14 5.32
CA HIS A 182 -1.22 -10.81 6.44
C HIS A 182 -1.97 -10.58 7.77
N THR A 183 -3.23 -10.17 7.71
CA THR A 183 -4.06 -10.03 8.91
C THR A 183 -4.45 -11.35 9.55
N ASP A 184 -4.47 -12.45 8.79
CA ASP A 184 -4.83 -13.77 9.32
C ASP A 184 -3.66 -14.49 10.03
N ILE A 185 -2.42 -14.12 9.74
CA ILE A 185 -1.24 -14.79 10.32
C ILE A 185 -0.87 -14.20 11.71
N SER A 186 -1.33 -13.00 12.03
CA SER A 186 -1.09 -12.37 13.34
C SER A 186 -2.04 -12.82 14.45
N ARG A 187 -2.99 -13.72 14.16
CA ARG A 187 -3.95 -14.28 15.12
C ARG A 187 -3.65 -15.71 15.55
N MET A 188 -2.39 -16.11 15.69
CA MET A 188 -2.09 -17.32 16.42
C MET A 188 -1.80 -16.98 17.89
N PRO A 189 -2.53 -17.58 18.85
CA PRO A 189 -2.25 -17.39 20.27
C PRO A 189 -0.88 -17.98 20.61
N SER A 190 -0.22 -17.33 21.55
CA SER A 190 1.02 -17.73 22.22
C SER A 190 0.96 -19.12 22.81
#